data_da59c035d07e9193344c42a52a437286
#
_entry.id   da59c035d07e9193344c42a52a437286
#
_cell.length_a   1.000
_cell.length_b   1.000
_cell.length_c   1.000
_cell.angle_alpha   90.00
_cell.angle_beta   90.00
_cell.angle_gamma   90.00
#
_symmetry.space_group_name_H-M   'P 1'
#
loop_
_entity.id
_entity.type
_entity.pdbx_description
1 polymer ?
#
loop_
_entity_poly.entity_id
_entity_poly.type
_entity_poly.pdbx_seq_one_letter_code
_entity_poly.pdbx_strand_id
1 'polypeptide(L)'
;DISALPGEPGKLAQELQAAIHTKLGLPCSIGVASNKLVAKIATDTGKAASLKASATPGPPNAITLVPPGQEAAFLAPLPVRALWGVGPKTAERLAELGIRTIGELAAWPEADLAKRFGKNGSELSRHARGLDDSPVISEHEAKSISQETTFARDIKDPAALRQTLRQLSEKVGSQLRTAGLKGRTVKLKLRWSDFTTLTRQATLAAPTDQDEEIYQAVLSLFERLWQAPRPVRLLGVGVSHFTTPETHQSH
;
A
#
# COMPACT_ATOMS: atom_id res chain seq x y z
N ASP A 1 5.56 -9.72 -15.24
CA ASP A 1 5.90 -9.38 -16.63
C ASP A 1 5.78 -10.63 -17.51
N ILE A 2 5.09 -10.52 -18.64
CA ILE A 2 4.87 -11.61 -19.60
C ILE A 2 5.57 -11.36 -20.94
N SER A 3 6.40 -10.32 -21.05
CA SER A 3 7.03 -9.91 -22.31
C SER A 3 7.95 -10.98 -22.90
N ALA A 4 8.50 -11.86 -22.07
CA ALA A 4 9.37 -12.96 -22.49
C ALA A 4 8.60 -14.26 -22.80
N LEU A 5 7.28 -14.33 -22.55
CA LEU A 5 6.50 -15.53 -22.76
C LEU A 5 5.99 -15.58 -24.22
N PRO A 6 6.06 -16.75 -24.87
CA PRO A 6 5.48 -16.93 -26.20
C PRO A 6 3.95 -16.95 -26.09
N GLY A 7 3.27 -16.32 -27.05
CA GLY A 7 1.81 -16.34 -27.14
C GLY A 7 1.18 -14.97 -27.09
N GLU A 8 -0.13 -14.94 -27.33
CA GLU A 8 -0.92 -13.72 -27.30
C GLU A 8 -1.24 -13.32 -25.85
N PRO A 9 -1.03 -12.06 -25.44
CA PRO A 9 -1.24 -11.62 -24.05
C PRO A 9 -2.63 -11.94 -23.47
N GLY A 10 -3.67 -11.84 -24.29
CA GLY A 10 -5.04 -12.17 -23.88
C GLY A 10 -5.21 -13.66 -23.59
N LYS A 11 -4.60 -14.53 -24.41
CA LYS A 11 -4.63 -15.98 -24.21
C LYS A 11 -3.86 -16.38 -22.95
N LEU A 12 -2.67 -15.80 -22.73
CA LEU A 12 -1.90 -16.02 -21.52
C LEU A 12 -2.67 -15.61 -20.25
N ALA A 13 -3.40 -14.50 -20.31
CA ALA A 13 -4.26 -14.06 -19.20
C ALA A 13 -5.39 -15.06 -18.92
N GLN A 14 -6.03 -15.61 -19.96
CA GLN A 14 -7.07 -16.64 -19.81
C GLN A 14 -6.50 -17.93 -19.22
N GLU A 15 -5.38 -18.40 -19.71
CA GLU A 15 -4.71 -19.60 -19.20
C GLU A 15 -4.30 -19.43 -17.72
N LEU A 16 -3.76 -18.28 -17.36
CA LEU A 16 -3.39 -17.96 -15.98
C LEU A 16 -4.64 -17.93 -15.07
N GLN A 17 -5.72 -17.26 -15.50
CA GLN A 17 -6.98 -17.20 -14.76
C GLN A 17 -7.56 -18.60 -14.53
N ALA A 18 -7.61 -19.42 -15.59
CA ALA A 18 -8.07 -20.80 -15.52
C ALA A 18 -7.21 -21.65 -14.59
N ALA A 19 -5.89 -21.51 -14.63
CA ALA A 19 -4.97 -22.22 -13.76
C ALA A 19 -5.15 -21.85 -12.27
N ILE A 20 -5.32 -20.56 -11.96
CA ILE A 20 -5.61 -20.10 -10.60
C ILE A 20 -6.94 -20.68 -10.12
N HIS A 21 -7.98 -20.61 -10.93
CA HIS A 21 -9.29 -21.15 -10.55
C HIS A 21 -9.23 -22.66 -10.34
N THR A 22 -8.61 -23.41 -11.26
CA THR A 22 -8.52 -24.88 -11.16
C THR A 22 -7.68 -25.36 -9.98
N LYS A 23 -6.55 -24.70 -9.71
CA LYS A 23 -5.61 -25.14 -8.66
C LYS A 23 -5.99 -24.66 -7.26
N LEU A 24 -6.61 -23.48 -7.15
CA LEU A 24 -6.83 -22.81 -5.87
C LEU A 24 -8.31 -22.56 -5.56
N GLY A 25 -9.23 -22.76 -6.51
CA GLY A 25 -10.64 -22.42 -6.36
C GLY A 25 -10.91 -20.91 -6.23
N LEU A 26 -9.93 -20.07 -6.56
CA LEU A 26 -10.03 -18.62 -6.36
C LEU A 26 -10.41 -17.91 -7.66
N PRO A 27 -11.45 -17.04 -7.65
CA PRO A 27 -11.74 -16.15 -8.76
C PRO A 27 -10.75 -15.00 -8.79
N CYS A 28 -10.35 -14.56 -9.97
CA CYS A 28 -9.49 -13.39 -10.13
C CYS A 28 -9.82 -12.58 -11.39
N SER A 29 -9.65 -11.27 -11.33
CA SER A 29 -9.65 -10.40 -12.50
C SER A 29 -8.22 -10.07 -12.91
N ILE A 30 -7.98 -9.99 -14.21
CA ILE A 30 -6.66 -9.74 -14.78
C ILE A 30 -6.74 -8.55 -15.75
N GLY A 31 -5.86 -7.58 -15.58
CA GLY A 31 -5.62 -6.51 -16.54
C GLY A 31 -4.29 -6.72 -17.27
N VAL A 32 -4.29 -6.53 -18.56
CA VAL A 32 -3.10 -6.64 -19.43
C VAL A 32 -2.91 -5.32 -20.17
N ALA A 33 -1.72 -4.77 -20.09
CA ALA A 33 -1.33 -3.53 -20.76
C ALA A 33 0.18 -3.47 -20.99
N SER A 34 0.67 -2.44 -21.67
CA SER A 34 2.10 -2.22 -21.94
C SER A 34 2.94 -1.91 -20.70
N ASN A 35 2.32 -1.46 -19.60
CA ASN A 35 2.99 -1.18 -18.33
C ASN A 35 2.11 -1.56 -17.12
N LYS A 36 2.76 -1.68 -15.96
CA LYS A 36 2.08 -2.15 -14.74
C LYS A 36 1.03 -1.20 -14.20
N LEU A 37 1.18 0.13 -14.41
CA LEU A 37 0.22 1.12 -14.00
C LEU A 37 -1.14 0.91 -14.69
N VAL A 38 -1.12 0.84 -16.02
CA VAL A 38 -2.32 0.67 -16.83
C VAL A 38 -2.91 -0.73 -16.63
N ALA A 39 -2.08 -1.77 -16.54
CA ALA A 39 -2.52 -3.14 -16.26
C ALA A 39 -3.28 -3.23 -14.91
N LYS A 40 -2.77 -2.56 -13.87
CA LYS A 40 -3.45 -2.50 -12.57
C LYS A 40 -4.80 -1.78 -12.66
N ILE A 41 -4.86 -0.63 -13.34
CA ILE A 41 -6.10 0.13 -13.50
C ILE A 41 -7.11 -0.67 -14.35
N ALA A 42 -6.66 -1.37 -15.37
CA ALA A 42 -7.47 -2.27 -16.19
C ALA A 42 -8.07 -3.40 -15.34
N THR A 43 -7.28 -4.00 -14.43
CA THR A 43 -7.78 -5.00 -13.47
C THR A 43 -8.89 -4.43 -12.61
N ASP A 44 -8.70 -3.27 -12.00
CA ASP A 44 -9.68 -2.65 -11.11
C ASP A 44 -10.96 -2.24 -11.84
N THR A 45 -10.81 -1.70 -13.05
CA THR A 45 -11.92 -1.30 -13.91
C THR A 45 -12.75 -2.49 -14.34
N GLY A 46 -12.11 -3.57 -14.81
CA GLY A 46 -12.78 -4.81 -15.20
C GLY A 46 -13.50 -5.48 -14.02
N LYS A 47 -12.85 -5.50 -12.86
CA LYS A 47 -13.47 -5.99 -11.62
C LYS A 47 -14.71 -5.19 -11.25
N ALA A 48 -14.65 -3.86 -11.31
CA ALA A 48 -15.79 -3.00 -11.00
C ALA A 48 -16.93 -3.16 -12.00
N ALA A 49 -16.62 -3.33 -13.28
CA ALA A 49 -17.62 -3.58 -14.34
C ALA A 49 -18.32 -4.93 -14.15
N SER A 50 -17.59 -6.00 -13.84
CA SER A 50 -18.15 -7.33 -13.56
C SER A 50 -19.14 -7.32 -12.40
N LEU A 51 -18.82 -6.59 -11.34
CA LEU A 51 -19.68 -6.48 -10.16
C LEU A 51 -20.97 -5.70 -10.43
N LYS A 52 -20.97 -4.77 -11.41
CA LYS A 52 -22.14 -3.98 -11.79
C LYS A 52 -23.03 -4.68 -12.82
N ALA A 53 -22.45 -5.52 -13.67
CA ALA A 53 -23.16 -6.18 -14.77
C ALA A 53 -23.99 -7.37 -14.30
N SER A 54 -23.78 -7.89 -13.12
CA SER A 54 -24.49 -9.06 -12.57
C SER A 54 -25.61 -8.63 -11.63
N ALA A 55 -26.84 -9.11 -11.89
CA ALA A 55 -27.98 -8.94 -10.98
C ALA A 55 -27.73 -9.63 -9.61
N THR A 56 -26.92 -10.67 -9.59
CA THR A 56 -26.36 -11.29 -8.40
C THR A 56 -24.86 -11.05 -8.37
N PRO A 57 -24.28 -10.49 -7.27
CA PRO A 57 -22.85 -10.29 -7.16
C PRO A 57 -22.11 -11.62 -7.32
N GLY A 58 -21.57 -11.85 -8.51
CA GLY A 58 -20.66 -12.96 -8.79
C GLY A 58 -19.22 -12.62 -8.39
N PRO A 59 -18.36 -13.63 -8.27
CA PRO A 59 -16.95 -13.39 -8.03
C PRO A 59 -16.31 -12.59 -9.17
N PRO A 60 -15.35 -11.71 -8.91
CA PRO A 60 -14.68 -10.93 -9.94
C PRO A 60 -13.92 -11.85 -10.90
N ASN A 61 -14.23 -11.79 -12.17
CA ASN A 61 -13.72 -12.72 -13.19
C ASN A 61 -13.44 -12.04 -14.55
N ALA A 62 -13.10 -10.75 -14.55
CA ALA A 62 -12.88 -10.00 -15.78
C ALA A 62 -11.45 -10.14 -16.28
N ILE A 63 -11.26 -10.25 -17.59
CA ILE A 63 -10.01 -10.01 -18.29
C ILE A 63 -10.15 -8.72 -19.07
N THR A 64 -9.32 -7.73 -18.79
CA THR A 64 -9.32 -6.42 -19.44
C THR A 64 -8.01 -6.19 -20.16
N LEU A 65 -8.07 -6.08 -21.49
CA LEU A 65 -6.92 -5.86 -22.34
C LEU A 65 -6.88 -4.39 -22.78
N VAL A 66 -5.73 -3.76 -22.60
CA VAL A 66 -5.44 -2.42 -23.13
C VAL A 66 -4.28 -2.55 -24.13
N PRO A 67 -4.58 -2.48 -25.44
CA PRO A 67 -3.55 -2.61 -26.46
C PRO A 67 -2.49 -1.50 -26.37
N PRO A 68 -1.23 -1.77 -26.78
CA PRO A 68 -0.21 -0.73 -26.87
C PRO A 68 -0.68 0.46 -27.72
N GLY A 69 -0.40 1.69 -27.20
CA GLY A 69 -0.83 2.94 -27.83
C GLY A 69 -2.28 3.38 -27.49
N GLN A 70 -3.04 2.56 -26.76
CA GLN A 70 -4.41 2.90 -26.32
C GLN A 70 -4.50 3.28 -24.84
N GLU A 71 -3.38 3.35 -24.14
CA GLU A 71 -3.31 3.57 -22.69
C GLU A 71 -4.02 4.89 -22.29
N ALA A 72 -3.65 5.98 -22.95
CA ALA A 72 -4.25 7.29 -22.67
C ALA A 72 -5.76 7.34 -22.98
N ALA A 73 -6.18 6.73 -24.09
CA ALA A 73 -7.58 6.67 -24.48
C ALA A 73 -8.41 5.83 -23.49
N PHE A 74 -7.85 4.72 -23.01
CA PHE A 74 -8.47 3.87 -21.98
C PHE A 74 -8.62 4.62 -20.65
N LEU A 75 -7.60 5.36 -20.25
CA LEU A 75 -7.58 6.07 -18.96
C LEU A 75 -8.47 7.32 -18.96
N ALA A 76 -8.54 8.04 -20.07
CA ALA A 76 -9.16 9.37 -20.15
C ALA A 76 -10.58 9.46 -19.54
N PRO A 77 -11.52 8.55 -19.79
CA PRO A 77 -12.89 8.64 -19.25
C PRO A 77 -12.98 8.27 -17.77
N LEU A 78 -11.94 7.67 -17.19
CA LEU A 78 -11.97 7.19 -15.80
C LEU A 78 -11.88 8.36 -14.81
N PRO A 79 -12.55 8.24 -13.63
CA PRO A 79 -12.41 9.24 -12.58
C PRO A 79 -10.97 9.33 -12.12
N VAL A 80 -10.50 10.53 -11.79
CA VAL A 80 -9.10 10.76 -11.38
C VAL A 80 -8.66 9.89 -10.20
N ARG A 81 -9.59 9.49 -9.34
CA ARG A 81 -9.33 8.55 -8.22
C ARG A 81 -8.95 7.13 -8.67
N ALA A 82 -9.22 6.76 -9.91
CA ALA A 82 -8.78 5.48 -10.47
C ALA A 82 -7.28 5.46 -10.78
N LEU A 83 -6.66 6.64 -10.91
CA LEU A 83 -5.23 6.74 -11.14
C LEU A 83 -4.46 6.34 -9.89
N TRP A 84 -3.56 5.37 -10.05
CA TRP A 84 -2.73 4.91 -8.94
C TRP A 84 -1.87 6.06 -8.39
N GLY A 85 -1.85 6.22 -7.06
CA GLY A 85 -1.21 7.35 -6.39
C GLY A 85 -2.15 8.52 -6.07
N VAL A 86 -3.37 8.54 -6.60
CA VAL A 86 -4.39 9.54 -6.28
C VAL A 86 -5.26 9.05 -5.11
N GLY A 87 -4.88 9.42 -3.90
CA GLY A 87 -5.68 9.22 -2.70
C GLY A 87 -6.80 10.26 -2.55
N PRO A 88 -7.67 10.13 -1.52
CA PRO A 88 -8.79 11.04 -1.29
C PRO A 88 -8.37 12.52 -1.25
N LYS A 89 -7.32 12.86 -0.49
CA LYS A 89 -6.82 14.25 -0.37
C LYS A 89 -6.29 14.82 -1.69
N THR A 90 -5.61 14.00 -2.48
CA THR A 90 -5.14 14.43 -3.81
C THR A 90 -6.32 14.64 -4.74
N ALA A 91 -7.32 13.75 -4.70
CA ALA A 91 -8.53 13.87 -5.51
C ALA A 91 -9.34 15.14 -5.15
N GLU A 92 -9.48 15.47 -3.87
CA GLU A 92 -10.12 16.71 -3.42
C GLU A 92 -9.41 17.95 -3.97
N ARG A 93 -8.08 18.01 -3.84
CA ARG A 93 -7.28 19.13 -4.39
C ARG A 93 -7.35 19.22 -5.92
N LEU A 94 -7.44 18.10 -6.63
CA LEU A 94 -7.64 18.08 -8.08
C LEU A 94 -9.06 18.56 -8.44
N ALA A 95 -10.07 18.17 -7.68
CA ALA A 95 -11.45 18.62 -7.87
C ALA A 95 -11.63 20.13 -7.68
N GLU A 96 -10.89 20.75 -6.72
CA GLU A 96 -10.82 22.20 -6.53
C GLU A 96 -10.28 22.93 -7.78
N LEU A 97 -9.46 22.26 -8.59
CA LEU A 97 -8.94 22.73 -9.85
C LEU A 97 -9.83 22.39 -11.06
N GLY A 98 -11.01 21.80 -10.82
CA GLY A 98 -11.93 21.36 -11.88
C GLY A 98 -11.54 20.03 -12.53
N ILE A 99 -10.52 19.33 -12.02
CA ILE A 99 -10.02 18.07 -12.58
C ILE A 99 -10.73 16.89 -11.90
N ARG A 100 -11.57 16.19 -12.64
CA ARG A 100 -12.37 15.06 -12.14
C ARG A 100 -12.05 13.74 -12.83
N THR A 101 -11.59 13.79 -14.08
CA THR A 101 -11.21 12.62 -14.88
C THR A 101 -9.71 12.60 -15.13
N ILE A 102 -9.21 11.41 -15.51
CA ILE A 102 -7.79 11.24 -15.87
C ILE A 102 -7.49 12.02 -17.16
N GLY A 103 -8.42 12.09 -18.11
CA GLY A 103 -8.26 12.88 -19.34
C GLY A 103 -8.13 14.37 -19.08
N GLU A 104 -8.92 14.95 -18.16
CA GLU A 104 -8.77 16.32 -17.73
C GLU A 104 -7.41 16.56 -17.07
N LEU A 105 -6.93 15.62 -16.24
CA LEU A 105 -5.59 15.68 -15.64
C LEU A 105 -4.47 15.62 -16.71
N ALA A 106 -4.61 14.77 -17.71
CA ALA A 106 -3.65 14.63 -18.81
C ALA A 106 -3.54 15.89 -19.67
N ALA A 107 -4.64 16.66 -19.77
CA ALA A 107 -4.69 17.92 -20.50
C ALA A 107 -4.03 19.10 -19.75
N TRP A 108 -3.82 18.97 -18.43
CA TRP A 108 -3.18 20.03 -17.65
C TRP A 108 -1.68 20.13 -17.95
N PRO A 109 -1.13 21.39 -17.98
CA PRO A 109 0.31 21.59 -18.13
C PRO A 109 1.09 20.92 -16.99
N GLU A 110 2.09 20.12 -17.34
CA GLU A 110 2.92 19.40 -16.35
C GLU A 110 3.60 20.35 -15.35
N ALA A 111 4.08 21.51 -15.85
CA ALA A 111 4.72 22.53 -15.01
C ALA A 111 3.80 23.04 -13.90
N ASP A 112 2.50 23.22 -14.19
CA ASP A 112 1.52 23.68 -13.21
C ASP A 112 1.20 22.59 -12.19
N LEU A 113 1.13 21.33 -12.61
CA LEU A 113 0.97 20.19 -11.70
C LEU A 113 2.21 20.03 -10.81
N ALA A 114 3.42 20.14 -11.36
CA ALA A 114 4.66 20.08 -10.60
C ALA A 114 4.75 21.21 -9.56
N LYS A 115 4.34 22.43 -9.92
CA LYS A 115 4.32 23.57 -9.00
C LYS A 115 3.35 23.37 -7.82
N ARG A 116 2.21 22.71 -8.04
CA ARG A 116 1.16 22.51 -7.02
C ARG A 116 1.34 21.26 -6.17
N PHE A 117 1.87 20.19 -6.76
CA PHE A 117 1.98 18.86 -6.14
C PHE A 117 3.43 18.39 -5.98
N GLY A 118 4.42 19.23 -6.33
CA GLY A 118 5.83 18.86 -6.27
C GLY A 118 6.18 17.73 -7.24
N LYS A 119 7.12 16.87 -6.85
CA LYS A 119 7.54 15.71 -7.63
C LYS A 119 6.36 14.82 -8.05
N ASN A 120 5.39 14.65 -7.16
CA ASN A 120 4.18 13.87 -7.47
C ASN A 120 3.36 14.49 -8.63
N GLY A 121 3.43 15.81 -8.85
CA GLY A 121 2.72 16.47 -9.95
C GLY A 121 3.21 16.06 -11.33
N SER A 122 4.52 15.96 -11.53
CA SER A 122 5.11 15.45 -12.77
C SER A 122 4.77 13.97 -12.99
N GLU A 123 4.83 13.16 -11.93
CA GLU A 123 4.42 11.75 -12.00
C GLU A 123 2.93 11.61 -12.36
N LEU A 124 2.05 12.39 -11.75
CA LEU A 124 0.62 12.41 -12.07
C LEU A 124 0.36 12.76 -13.53
N SER A 125 1.07 13.76 -14.08
CA SER A 125 0.98 14.14 -15.49
C SER A 125 1.37 13.01 -16.44
N ARG A 126 2.46 12.31 -16.16
CA ARG A 126 2.92 11.15 -16.95
C ARG A 126 1.94 9.99 -16.84
N HIS A 127 1.56 9.64 -15.62
CA HIS A 127 0.63 8.55 -15.34
C HIS A 127 -0.74 8.79 -15.98
N ALA A 128 -1.24 10.04 -16.00
CA ALA A 128 -2.51 10.36 -16.65
C ALA A 128 -2.48 10.14 -18.18
N ARG A 129 -1.30 10.21 -18.79
CA ARG A 129 -1.06 9.87 -20.21
C ARG A 129 -0.77 8.38 -20.43
N GLY A 130 -0.82 7.55 -19.39
CA GLY A 130 -0.52 6.13 -19.46
C GLY A 130 0.98 5.78 -19.51
N LEU A 131 1.85 6.73 -19.15
CA LEU A 131 3.30 6.56 -19.20
C LEU A 131 3.85 6.12 -17.84
N ASP A 132 4.35 4.90 -17.75
CA ASP A 132 5.03 4.35 -16.57
C ASP A 132 6.18 3.43 -17.00
N ASP A 133 7.42 3.92 -16.87
CA ASP A 133 8.64 3.16 -17.22
C ASP A 133 9.20 2.38 -16.03
N SER A 134 8.50 2.36 -14.91
CA SER A 134 8.96 1.68 -13.71
C SER A 134 8.93 0.15 -13.90
N PRO A 135 10.03 -0.56 -13.59
CA PRO A 135 10.12 -2.00 -13.82
C PRO A 135 9.15 -2.77 -12.91
N VAL A 136 8.78 -3.97 -13.34
CA VAL A 136 8.14 -4.96 -12.48
C VAL A 136 9.23 -5.59 -11.61
N ILE A 137 9.17 -5.32 -10.31
CA ILE A 137 10.14 -5.83 -9.34
C ILE A 137 9.45 -6.92 -8.52
N SER A 138 10.00 -8.12 -8.53
CA SER A 138 9.49 -9.28 -7.80
C SER A 138 9.94 -9.30 -6.33
N GLU A 139 11.10 -8.70 -6.05
CA GLU A 139 11.67 -8.66 -4.70
C GLU A 139 11.78 -7.20 -4.23
N HIS A 140 11.24 -6.93 -3.07
CA HIS A 140 11.34 -5.63 -2.41
C HIS A 140 12.02 -5.78 -1.06
N GLU A 141 13.05 -4.99 -0.83
CA GLU A 141 13.59 -4.85 0.51
C GLU A 141 12.54 -4.25 1.44
N ALA A 142 12.36 -4.89 2.60
CA ALA A 142 11.45 -4.39 3.61
C ALA A 142 11.92 -3.02 4.12
N LYS A 143 11.08 -2.00 4.04
CA LYS A 143 11.36 -0.66 4.59
C LYS A 143 10.92 -0.51 6.05
N SER A 144 10.04 -1.37 6.51
CA SER A 144 9.55 -1.44 7.88
C SER A 144 9.03 -2.83 8.20
N ILE A 145 9.15 -3.23 9.46
CA ILE A 145 8.52 -4.44 10.02
C ILE A 145 7.55 -3.95 11.09
N SER A 146 6.30 -4.39 11.03
CA SER A 146 5.27 -3.98 11.98
C SER A 146 4.28 -5.09 12.27
N GLN A 147 3.74 -5.06 13.48
CA GLN A 147 2.65 -5.93 13.94
C GLN A 147 1.54 -5.08 14.54
N GLU A 148 0.31 -5.41 14.24
CA GLU A 148 -0.85 -4.74 14.83
C GLU A 148 -1.94 -5.75 15.20
N THR A 149 -2.76 -5.38 16.17
CA THR A 149 -3.94 -6.14 16.56
C THR A 149 -5.14 -5.22 16.71
N THR A 150 -6.27 -5.66 16.17
CA THR A 150 -7.57 -5.05 16.40
C THR A 150 -8.29 -5.88 17.46
N PHE A 151 -8.71 -5.24 18.53
CA PHE A 151 -9.41 -5.93 19.61
C PHE A 151 -10.85 -6.28 19.20
N ALA A 152 -11.32 -7.47 19.62
CA ALA A 152 -12.71 -7.87 19.42
C ALA A 152 -13.69 -6.95 20.17
N ARG A 153 -13.24 -6.41 21.31
CA ARG A 153 -13.92 -5.35 22.09
C ARG A 153 -12.90 -4.31 22.47
N ASP A 154 -13.30 -3.04 22.42
CA ASP A 154 -12.42 -1.92 22.73
C ASP A 154 -11.94 -1.99 24.19
N ILE A 155 -10.64 -1.80 24.42
CA ILE A 155 -9.98 -1.97 25.72
C ILE A 155 -9.73 -0.62 26.37
N LYS A 156 -10.06 -0.51 27.66
CA LYS A 156 -9.79 0.65 28.53
C LYS A 156 -8.76 0.35 29.62
N ASP A 157 -8.49 -0.93 29.88
CA ASP A 157 -7.56 -1.36 30.92
C ASP A 157 -6.11 -1.09 30.48
N PRO A 158 -5.37 -0.24 31.22
CA PRO A 158 -4.00 0.09 30.90
C PRO A 158 -3.05 -1.11 31.00
N ALA A 159 -3.32 -2.04 31.90
CA ALA A 159 -2.47 -3.23 32.06
C ALA A 159 -2.56 -4.13 30.82
N ALA A 160 -3.78 -4.40 30.33
CA ALA A 160 -4.02 -5.17 29.12
C ALA A 160 -3.41 -4.49 27.87
N LEU A 161 -3.51 -3.16 27.79
CA LEU A 161 -2.90 -2.40 26.67
C LEU A 161 -1.37 -2.48 26.68
N ARG A 162 -0.73 -2.33 27.86
CA ARG A 162 0.73 -2.48 28.02
C ARG A 162 1.19 -3.90 27.69
N GLN A 163 0.45 -4.91 28.16
CA GLN A 163 0.74 -6.31 27.83
C GLN A 163 0.68 -6.56 26.30
N THR A 164 -0.32 -6.00 25.63
CA THR A 164 -0.44 -6.08 24.18
C THR A 164 0.74 -5.43 23.47
N LEU A 165 1.17 -4.24 23.91
CA LEU A 165 2.34 -3.56 23.35
C LEU A 165 3.61 -4.41 23.54
N ARG A 166 3.79 -5.07 24.69
CA ARG A 166 4.91 -5.98 24.93
C ARG A 166 4.91 -7.13 23.93
N GLN A 167 3.78 -7.82 23.78
CA GLN A 167 3.64 -8.94 22.84
C GLN A 167 3.89 -8.51 21.37
N LEU A 168 3.41 -7.33 20.98
CA LEU A 168 3.67 -6.81 19.64
C LEU A 168 5.15 -6.46 19.44
N SER A 169 5.82 -5.93 20.46
CA SER A 169 7.26 -5.64 20.43
C SER A 169 8.09 -6.90 20.29
N GLU A 170 7.77 -7.96 21.03
CA GLU A 170 8.40 -9.27 20.94
C GLU A 170 8.27 -9.88 19.53
N LYS A 171 7.08 -9.78 18.92
CA LYS A 171 6.85 -10.25 17.55
C LYS A 171 7.67 -9.45 16.52
N VAL A 172 7.74 -8.13 16.68
CA VAL A 172 8.54 -7.27 15.79
C VAL A 172 10.03 -7.56 15.94
N GLY A 173 10.55 -7.66 17.17
CA GLY A 173 11.95 -7.97 17.42
C GLY A 173 12.34 -9.36 16.90
N SER A 174 11.48 -10.38 17.09
CA SER A 174 11.67 -11.71 16.51
C SER A 174 11.77 -11.67 14.97
N GLN A 175 10.90 -10.91 14.30
CA GLN A 175 10.94 -10.76 12.84
C GLN A 175 12.20 -9.99 12.37
N LEU A 176 12.62 -8.97 13.11
CA LEU A 176 13.87 -8.25 12.83
C LEU A 176 15.06 -9.19 12.89
N ARG A 177 15.18 -9.99 13.94
CA ARG A 177 16.27 -10.98 14.10
C ARG A 177 16.24 -12.05 13.01
N THR A 178 15.06 -12.56 12.67
CA THR A 178 14.90 -13.54 11.57
C THR A 178 15.34 -12.96 10.23
N ALA A 179 15.07 -11.67 10.00
CA ALA A 179 15.48 -10.99 8.77
C ALA A 179 16.93 -10.45 8.81
N GLY A 180 17.65 -10.59 9.93
CA GLY A 180 18.99 -10.01 10.10
C GLY A 180 19.01 -8.48 10.09
N LEU A 181 17.92 -7.84 10.47
CA LEU A 181 17.75 -6.39 10.40
C LEU A 181 17.74 -5.75 11.79
N LYS A 182 18.31 -4.55 11.89
CA LYS A 182 18.16 -3.66 13.04
C LYS A 182 17.58 -2.34 12.58
N GLY A 183 16.64 -1.77 13.34
CA GLY A 183 15.99 -0.53 12.95
C GLY A 183 16.12 0.55 13.99
N ARG A 184 16.08 1.80 13.54
CA ARG A 184 16.33 2.98 14.39
C ARG A 184 15.07 3.75 14.77
N THR A 185 13.98 3.59 14.02
CA THR A 185 12.73 4.33 14.27
C THR A 185 11.64 3.38 14.71
N VAL A 186 11.20 3.54 15.96
CA VAL A 186 10.07 2.80 16.55
C VAL A 186 8.80 3.62 16.37
N LYS A 187 7.72 2.96 15.96
CA LYS A 187 6.42 3.56 15.67
C LYS A 187 5.32 2.92 16.48
N LEU A 188 4.49 3.74 17.09
CA LEU A 188 3.22 3.37 17.70
C LEU A 188 2.09 3.77 16.77
N LYS A 189 1.18 2.84 16.47
CA LYS A 189 -0.12 3.11 15.85
C LYS A 189 -1.21 2.81 16.88
N LEU A 190 -2.11 3.77 17.10
CA LEU A 190 -3.23 3.63 18.02
C LEU A 190 -4.51 4.08 17.31
N ARG A 191 -5.55 3.27 17.40
CA ARG A 191 -6.88 3.63 16.91
C ARG A 191 -7.86 3.61 18.07
N TRP A 192 -8.58 4.70 18.22
CA TRP A 192 -9.64 4.84 19.19
C TRP A 192 -10.93 4.14 18.76
N SER A 193 -11.91 4.00 19.65
CA SER A 193 -13.23 3.45 19.37
C SER A 193 -14.01 4.19 18.30
N ASP A 194 -13.78 5.50 18.15
CA ASP A 194 -14.36 6.35 17.11
C ASP A 194 -13.65 6.24 15.75
N PHE A 195 -12.77 5.24 15.58
CA PHE A 195 -11.93 4.99 14.41
C PHE A 195 -10.86 6.06 14.13
N THR A 196 -10.73 7.09 14.93
CA THR A 196 -9.62 8.03 14.84
C THR A 196 -8.30 7.29 15.05
N THR A 197 -7.41 7.36 14.07
CA THR A 197 -6.10 6.69 14.11
C THR A 197 -5.00 7.72 14.31
N LEU A 198 -4.16 7.48 15.29
CA LEU A 198 -2.98 8.28 15.58
C LEU A 198 -1.73 7.42 15.40
N THR A 199 -0.70 8.05 14.85
CA THR A 199 0.62 7.43 14.71
C THR A 199 1.65 8.36 15.34
N ARG A 200 2.55 7.79 16.16
CA ARG A 200 3.69 8.50 16.75
C ARG A 200 4.93 7.66 16.56
N GLN A 201 6.06 8.31 16.49
CA GLN A 201 7.34 7.63 16.33
C GLN A 201 8.43 8.26 17.20
N ALA A 202 9.41 7.45 17.55
CA ALA A 202 10.63 7.86 18.22
C ALA A 202 11.84 7.29 17.48
N THR A 203 12.90 8.09 17.37
CA THR A 203 14.17 7.64 16.81
C THR A 203 15.10 7.30 17.97
N LEU A 204 15.60 6.07 17.98
CA LEU A 204 16.52 5.56 18.98
C LEU A 204 17.96 6.08 18.75
N ALA A 205 18.76 6.11 19.78
CA ALA A 205 20.17 6.49 19.70
C ALA A 205 20.97 5.52 18.81
N ALA A 206 20.68 4.22 18.89
CA ALA A 206 21.26 3.17 18.06
C ALA A 206 20.16 2.28 17.43
N PRO A 207 20.46 1.64 16.28
CA PRO A 207 19.58 0.63 15.71
C PRO A 207 19.46 -0.60 16.60
N THR A 208 18.24 -1.13 16.76
CA THR A 208 17.98 -2.27 17.62
C THR A 208 17.11 -3.34 16.96
N ASP A 209 17.23 -4.57 17.45
CA ASP A 209 16.35 -5.72 17.24
C ASP A 209 15.88 -6.31 18.58
N GLN A 210 16.17 -5.60 19.70
CA GLN A 210 15.88 -6.06 21.05
C GLN A 210 14.45 -5.72 21.46
N ASP A 211 13.71 -6.72 21.89
CA ASP A 211 12.29 -6.62 22.24
C ASP A 211 12.05 -5.55 23.32
N GLU A 212 12.93 -5.52 24.35
CA GLU A 212 12.78 -4.59 25.47
C GLU A 212 13.01 -3.14 25.06
N GLU A 213 13.99 -2.86 24.21
CA GLU A 213 14.24 -1.49 23.73
C GLU A 213 13.08 -0.99 22.86
N ILE A 214 12.54 -1.85 22.00
CA ILE A 214 11.34 -1.56 21.20
C ILE A 214 10.16 -1.30 22.12
N TYR A 215 9.95 -2.15 23.13
CA TYR A 215 8.85 -2.00 24.08
C TYR A 215 8.95 -0.71 24.88
N GLN A 216 10.12 -0.36 25.44
CA GLN A 216 10.29 0.87 26.20
C GLN A 216 10.02 2.12 25.36
N ALA A 217 10.50 2.13 24.11
CA ALA A 217 10.24 3.22 23.20
C ALA A 217 8.75 3.37 22.89
N VAL A 218 8.04 2.26 22.58
CA VAL A 218 6.61 2.31 22.27
C VAL A 218 5.76 2.61 23.49
N LEU A 219 6.16 2.14 24.68
CA LEU A 219 5.50 2.43 25.95
C LEU A 219 5.54 3.93 26.26
N SER A 220 6.72 4.56 26.10
CA SER A 220 6.85 6.00 26.27
C SER A 220 5.97 6.81 25.32
N LEU A 221 5.85 6.36 24.04
CA LEU A 221 4.94 6.99 23.08
C LEU A 221 3.48 6.80 23.48
N PHE A 222 3.12 5.63 23.98
CA PHE A 222 1.78 5.28 24.41
C PHE A 222 1.36 6.13 25.62
N GLU A 223 2.20 6.25 26.65
CA GLU A 223 1.90 7.01 27.87
C GLU A 223 1.72 8.51 27.62
N ARG A 224 2.40 9.06 26.63
CA ARG A 224 2.20 10.46 26.20
C ARG A 224 0.91 10.65 25.39
N LEU A 225 0.43 9.61 24.74
CA LEU A 225 -0.70 9.69 23.82
C LEU A 225 -2.02 9.27 24.45
N TRP A 226 -1.97 8.22 25.29
CA TRP A 226 -3.18 7.63 25.87
C TRP A 226 -3.69 8.44 27.05
N GLN A 227 -4.96 8.81 26.95
CA GLN A 227 -5.70 9.53 28.00
C GLN A 227 -6.77 8.60 28.56
N ALA A 228 -6.61 8.19 29.82
CA ALA A 228 -7.59 7.35 30.50
C ALA A 228 -8.92 8.12 30.71
N PRO A 229 -10.06 7.48 30.60
CA PRO A 229 -10.34 6.07 30.27
C PRO A 229 -10.76 5.86 28.79
N ARG A 230 -10.13 6.54 27.83
CA ARG A 230 -10.53 6.46 26.41
C ARG A 230 -10.28 5.06 25.86
N PRO A 231 -11.31 4.40 25.27
CA PRO A 231 -11.19 3.03 24.79
C PRO A 231 -10.37 2.94 23.51
N VAL A 232 -9.50 1.90 23.43
CA VAL A 232 -8.61 1.61 22.32
C VAL A 232 -9.15 0.43 21.53
N ARG A 233 -9.29 0.61 20.21
CA ARG A 233 -9.74 -0.41 19.27
C ARG A 233 -8.59 -1.17 18.61
N LEU A 234 -7.44 -0.53 18.39
CA LEU A 234 -6.28 -1.14 17.73
C LEU A 234 -4.99 -0.57 18.31
N LEU A 235 -4.03 -1.47 18.49
CA LEU A 235 -2.63 -1.14 18.74
C LEU A 235 -1.73 -1.75 17.68
N GLY A 236 -0.68 -1.01 17.29
CA GLY A 236 0.35 -1.47 16.38
C GLY A 236 1.72 -0.95 16.78
N VAL A 237 2.72 -1.80 16.62
CA VAL A 237 4.14 -1.52 16.83
C VAL A 237 4.88 -1.76 15.53
N GLY A 238 5.77 -0.87 15.16
CA GLY A 238 6.58 -1.01 13.96
C GLY A 238 7.98 -0.45 14.14
N VAL A 239 8.91 -0.99 13.37
CA VAL A 239 10.30 -0.53 13.32
C VAL A 239 10.68 -0.28 11.86
N SER A 240 11.43 0.79 11.63
CA SER A 240 11.87 1.22 10.30
C SER A 240 13.24 1.88 10.36
N HIS A 241 13.75 2.36 9.21
CA HIS A 241 15.11 2.88 9.04
C HIS A 241 16.13 1.82 9.45
N PHE A 242 16.10 0.74 8.66
CA PHE A 242 17.00 -0.40 8.88
C PHE A 242 18.44 -0.05 8.54
N THR A 243 19.35 -0.62 9.31
CA THR A 243 20.77 -0.73 8.98
C THR A 243 21.05 -2.20 8.77
N THR A 244 21.69 -2.52 7.65
CA THR A 244 22.27 -3.84 7.42
C THR A 244 23.45 -4.00 8.37
N PRO A 245 23.67 -5.17 8.99
CA PRO A 245 24.90 -5.42 9.72
C PRO A 245 26.07 -5.17 8.76
N GLU A 246 27.04 -4.35 9.18
CA GLU A 246 28.30 -4.24 8.45
C GLU A 246 28.89 -5.65 8.36
N THR A 247 29.02 -6.16 7.14
CA THR A 247 29.81 -7.36 6.89
C THR A 247 31.23 -7.00 7.29
N HIS A 248 31.67 -7.44 8.47
CA HIS A 248 33.09 -7.38 8.83
C HIS A 248 33.83 -8.18 7.75
N GLN A 249 34.39 -7.49 6.77
CA GLN A 249 35.46 -8.02 5.95
C GLN A 249 36.66 -8.20 6.89
N SER A 250 36.85 -9.42 7.36
CA SER A 250 38.07 -9.84 8.00
C SER A 250 39.18 -9.78 6.94
N HIS A 251 40.11 -8.88 7.12
CA HIS A 251 41.37 -8.86 6.40
C HIS A 251 42.29 -9.99 6.89
#